data_9ef6f6f6269b235205457446e30e1402
#
_entry.id   9ef6f6f6269b235205457446e30e1402
#
_cell.length_a   1.000
_cell.length_b   1.000
_cell.length_c   1.000
_cell.angle_alpha   90.00
_cell.angle_beta   90.00
_cell.angle_gamma   90.00
#
_symmetry.space_group_name_H-M   'P 1'
#
loop_
_entity.id
_entity.type
_entity.pdbx_description
1 polymer ?
#
loop_
_entity_poly.entity_id
_entity_poly.type
_entity_poly.pdbx_seq_one_letter_code
_entity_poly.pdbx_strand_id
1 'polypeptide(L)'
;MDRQITHLTRRQTLTGALTAAAPLPSAANTPDWVTALATRAAALGGPGLIQSYEVTGTAPFDVAHGNCAYVYDNAAAGLALLAAGHLDLARRLGDALATAQAQDRFWKDGRLRNAYKSGPSPTSGAYPLPGWWNATAARWTEDAYQAGTATGVVGWAMLLFLALARATSETSYTKAAARAADWVIRTTQVTAGYSGGFLGFEPGPERLGWVSTEHNLDLSVAFAQLGRPTEAAHARAFVTSMWNDTAGRFMTGLRPDGAINDTPAVDANLWPLLAPNPAPAWPRAIGWVLAHQGVPPNAPAGVDFNDDRDGIWLEGTAYLALAAPDLKQRMLATLRAQTAPSGLVWASSVPQLTTGLSTGLTDDADFFYYRRPHLGATAWAALAGMGVSPFRVGLAR
;
A
#
# COMPACT_ATOMS: atom_id res chain seq x y z
N MET A 1 -42.11 -53.98 -39.77
CA MET A 1 -40.82 -53.98 -39.02
C MET A 1 -40.70 -52.65 -38.29
N ASP A 2 -41.27 -52.63 -37.08
CA ASP A 2 -41.31 -51.48 -36.21
C ASP A 2 -40.01 -51.34 -35.43
N ARG A 3 -39.49 -50.12 -35.41
CA ARG A 3 -38.55 -49.70 -34.37
C ARG A 3 -39.08 -48.49 -33.63
N GLN A 4 -39.54 -48.72 -32.41
CA GLN A 4 -39.87 -47.70 -31.44
C GLN A 4 -38.61 -46.97 -30.99
N ILE A 5 -38.68 -45.63 -30.98
CA ILE A 5 -37.68 -44.74 -30.36
C ILE A 5 -38.30 -44.23 -29.07
N THR A 6 -37.74 -44.69 -27.94
CA THR A 6 -38.08 -44.23 -26.61
C THR A 6 -37.33 -42.92 -26.26
N HIS A 7 -38.06 -41.85 -26.02
CA HIS A 7 -37.59 -40.61 -25.50
C HIS A 7 -37.37 -40.73 -23.98
N LEU A 8 -36.12 -40.56 -23.53
CA LEU A 8 -35.76 -40.37 -22.12
C LEU A 8 -35.54 -38.86 -21.87
N THR A 9 -36.49 -38.26 -21.17
CA THR A 9 -36.37 -36.92 -20.60
C THR A 9 -35.52 -36.97 -19.32
N ARG A 10 -34.33 -36.40 -19.38
CA ARG A 10 -33.49 -36.18 -18.19
C ARG A 10 -33.83 -34.82 -17.57
N ARG A 11 -34.58 -34.79 -16.49
CA ARG A 11 -34.66 -33.64 -15.58
C ARG A 11 -33.30 -33.53 -14.86
N GLN A 12 -32.53 -32.52 -15.15
CA GLN A 12 -31.39 -32.14 -14.33
C GLN A 12 -31.88 -31.24 -13.19
N THR A 13 -31.87 -31.72 -11.99
CA THR A 13 -31.99 -30.93 -10.76
C THR A 13 -30.66 -30.25 -10.52
N LEU A 14 -30.62 -28.91 -10.70
CA LEU A 14 -29.53 -28.06 -10.23
C LEU A 14 -29.64 -27.96 -8.70
N THR A 15 -28.85 -28.75 -7.98
CA THR A 15 -28.54 -28.52 -6.56
C THR A 15 -27.50 -27.40 -6.51
N GLY A 16 -27.93 -26.20 -6.15
CA GLY A 16 -27.05 -25.09 -5.83
C GLY A 16 -26.21 -25.45 -4.58
N ALA A 17 -24.92 -25.63 -4.77
CA ALA A 17 -24.00 -25.68 -3.65
C ALA A 17 -23.89 -24.28 -3.06
N LEU A 18 -24.47 -24.05 -1.89
CA LEU A 18 -24.12 -22.93 -1.02
C LEU A 18 -22.63 -23.09 -0.65
N THR A 19 -21.78 -22.29 -1.25
CA THR A 19 -20.40 -22.14 -0.77
C THR A 19 -20.47 -21.49 0.61
N ALA A 20 -20.19 -22.30 1.65
CA ALA A 20 -20.05 -21.79 3.00
C ALA A 20 -18.93 -20.76 3.03
N ALA A 21 -19.22 -19.55 3.48
CA ALA A 21 -18.22 -18.53 3.76
C ALA A 21 -17.19 -19.12 4.73
N ALA A 22 -15.88 -18.93 4.41
CA ALA A 22 -14.82 -19.37 5.29
C ALA A 22 -15.01 -18.70 6.66
N PRO A 23 -14.83 -19.43 7.79
CA PRO A 23 -15.00 -18.88 9.11
C PRO A 23 -14.00 -17.71 9.30
N LEU A 24 -14.50 -16.58 9.81
CA LEU A 24 -13.69 -15.47 10.25
C LEU A 24 -12.72 -15.97 11.34
N PRO A 25 -11.47 -15.48 11.40
CA PRO A 25 -10.55 -15.87 12.45
C PRO A 25 -11.19 -15.60 13.83
N SER A 26 -11.09 -16.57 14.73
CA SER A 26 -11.62 -16.42 16.08
C SER A 26 -10.88 -15.31 16.82
N ALA A 27 -11.57 -14.57 17.68
CA ALA A 27 -11.00 -13.46 18.46
C ALA A 27 -9.74 -13.86 19.28
N ALA A 28 -9.61 -15.12 19.64
CA ALA A 28 -8.44 -15.65 20.35
C ALA A 28 -7.14 -15.67 19.56
N ASN A 29 -7.20 -15.49 18.22
CA ASN A 29 -6.03 -15.48 17.33
C ASN A 29 -5.84 -14.12 16.62
N THR A 30 -6.56 -13.07 17.03
CA THR A 30 -6.39 -11.74 16.46
C THR A 30 -5.04 -11.16 16.90
N PRO A 31 -4.15 -10.79 15.95
CA PRO A 31 -2.87 -10.19 16.32
C PRO A 31 -3.07 -8.86 17.08
N ASP A 32 -2.21 -8.57 18.06
CA ASP A 32 -2.27 -7.32 18.85
C ASP A 32 -2.23 -6.07 17.94
N TRP A 33 -1.56 -6.14 16.80
CA TRP A 33 -1.52 -5.08 15.79
C TRP A 33 -2.90 -4.75 15.18
N VAL A 34 -3.75 -5.76 14.99
CA VAL A 34 -5.15 -5.52 14.55
C VAL A 34 -5.91 -4.73 15.62
N THR A 35 -5.73 -5.07 16.89
CA THR A 35 -6.33 -4.34 18.01
C THR A 35 -5.85 -2.89 18.04
N ALA A 36 -4.55 -2.66 17.82
CA ALA A 36 -3.97 -1.32 17.77
C ALA A 36 -4.56 -0.46 16.64
N LEU A 37 -4.72 -1.06 15.43
CA LEU A 37 -5.38 -0.40 14.29
C LEU A 37 -6.85 -0.13 14.57
N ALA A 38 -7.58 -1.12 15.09
CA ALA A 38 -9.01 -1.03 15.37
C ALA A 38 -9.31 0.06 16.43
N THR A 39 -8.50 0.16 17.47
CA THR A 39 -8.62 1.19 18.50
C THR A 39 -8.49 2.59 17.91
N ARG A 40 -7.51 2.82 17.02
CA ARG A 40 -7.32 4.14 16.39
C ARG A 40 -8.43 4.47 15.39
N ALA A 41 -8.85 3.52 14.59
CA ALA A 41 -9.99 3.71 13.69
C ALA A 41 -11.29 3.94 14.44
N ALA A 42 -11.49 3.28 15.60
CA ALA A 42 -12.65 3.48 16.46
C ALA A 42 -12.67 4.90 17.08
N ALA A 43 -11.49 5.39 17.50
CA ALA A 43 -11.32 6.71 18.10
C ALA A 43 -11.71 7.88 17.17
N LEU A 44 -11.76 7.66 15.84
CA LEU A 44 -12.24 8.66 14.87
C LEU A 44 -13.72 8.98 15.03
N GLY A 45 -14.51 8.12 15.65
CA GLY A 45 -15.96 8.32 15.87
C GLY A 45 -16.82 8.18 14.61
N GLY A 46 -16.26 8.34 13.42
CA GLY A 46 -16.90 8.30 12.10
C GLY A 46 -15.85 8.19 10.99
N PRO A 47 -16.19 8.54 9.73
CA PRO A 47 -15.22 8.66 8.67
C PRO A 47 -14.08 9.60 9.07
N GLY A 48 -12.82 9.19 8.82
CA GLY A 48 -11.64 9.96 9.19
C GLY A 48 -10.36 9.21 8.82
N LEU A 49 -9.21 9.86 8.96
CA LEU A 49 -7.90 9.31 8.67
C LEU A 49 -7.04 9.20 9.93
N ILE A 50 -6.40 8.06 10.09
CA ILE A 50 -5.47 7.80 11.20
C ILE A 50 -4.15 8.50 10.89
N GLN A 51 -3.56 9.17 11.89
CA GLN A 51 -2.23 9.75 11.79
C GLN A 51 -1.19 8.66 11.48
N SER A 52 -0.32 8.91 10.51
CA SER A 52 0.64 7.91 10.00
C SER A 52 1.77 7.62 10.97
N TYR A 53 2.27 8.62 11.66
CA TYR A 53 3.36 8.50 12.65
C TYR A 53 2.92 9.05 14.01
N GLU A 54 3.18 8.32 15.08
CA GLU A 54 3.09 8.89 16.43
C GLU A 54 4.36 9.70 16.70
N VAL A 55 4.22 11.01 16.68
CA VAL A 55 5.31 11.97 16.88
C VAL A 55 4.97 12.90 18.05
N THR A 56 5.96 13.19 18.88
CA THR A 56 5.83 14.04 20.09
C THR A 56 6.95 15.06 20.19
N GLY A 57 7.90 15.03 19.23
CA GLY A 57 9.10 15.87 19.25
C GLY A 57 8.95 17.18 18.52
N THR A 58 10.03 17.95 18.54
CA THR A 58 10.19 19.20 17.79
C THR A 58 11.18 19.11 16.64
N ALA A 59 11.68 17.88 16.36
CA ALA A 59 12.52 17.64 15.20
C ALA A 59 11.73 17.98 13.90
N PRO A 60 12.39 18.39 12.82
CA PRO A 60 11.72 18.75 11.58
C PRO A 60 10.74 17.68 11.07
N PHE A 61 11.15 16.40 11.16
CA PHE A 61 10.27 15.28 10.82
C PHE A 61 9.01 15.26 11.69
N ASP A 62 9.16 15.36 13.03
CA ASP A 62 8.04 15.29 13.95
C ASP A 62 7.05 16.43 13.74
N VAL A 63 7.56 17.64 13.46
CA VAL A 63 6.73 18.81 13.17
C VAL A 63 5.93 18.62 11.87
N ALA A 64 6.58 18.15 10.80
CA ALA A 64 5.94 17.95 9.49
C ALA A 64 4.90 16.80 9.52
N HIS A 65 5.04 15.85 10.47
CA HIS A 65 4.17 14.67 10.58
C HIS A 65 3.17 14.73 11.74
N GLY A 66 3.12 15.85 12.49
CA GLY A 66 2.27 16.00 13.69
C GLY A 66 0.77 15.84 13.44
N ASN A 67 0.31 16.01 12.21
CA ASN A 67 -1.09 15.82 11.81
C ASN A 67 -1.21 15.18 10.41
N CYS A 68 -0.18 14.46 9.97
CA CYS A 68 -0.12 13.86 8.65
C CYS A 68 -0.74 12.46 8.64
N ALA A 69 -1.66 12.22 7.70
CA ALA A 69 -2.23 10.91 7.39
C ALA A 69 -1.93 10.58 5.94
N TYR A 70 -0.93 9.74 5.70
CA TYR A 70 -0.64 9.25 4.36
C TYR A 70 -1.77 8.35 3.87
N VAL A 71 -2.13 8.53 2.61
CA VAL A 71 -3.19 7.76 1.94
C VAL A 71 -2.81 6.29 1.83
N TYR A 72 -1.53 6.00 1.52
CA TYR A 72 -0.99 4.66 1.50
C TYR A 72 -1.19 3.93 2.84
N ASP A 73 -0.76 4.54 3.94
CA ASP A 73 -0.85 3.94 5.27
C ASP A 73 -2.30 3.66 5.68
N ASN A 74 -3.19 4.61 5.40
CA ASN A 74 -4.62 4.46 5.70
C ASN A 74 -5.29 3.41 4.80
N ALA A 75 -4.86 3.28 3.55
CA ALA A 75 -5.34 2.24 2.65
C ALA A 75 -4.87 0.84 3.14
N ALA A 76 -3.60 0.69 3.50
CA ALA A 76 -3.06 -0.55 4.06
C ALA A 76 -3.74 -0.92 5.39
N ALA A 77 -3.97 0.06 6.29
CA ALA A 77 -4.69 -0.13 7.53
C ALA A 77 -6.14 -0.55 7.29
N GLY A 78 -6.83 0.07 6.32
CA GLY A 78 -8.17 -0.32 5.91
C GLY A 78 -8.25 -1.74 5.38
N LEU A 79 -7.29 -2.15 4.56
CA LEU A 79 -7.18 -3.53 4.07
C LEU A 79 -6.91 -4.53 5.20
N ALA A 80 -6.04 -4.18 6.16
CA ALA A 80 -5.76 -5.03 7.33
C ALA A 80 -7.00 -5.19 8.22
N LEU A 81 -7.72 -4.10 8.49
CA LEU A 81 -8.97 -4.11 9.25
C LEU A 81 -10.05 -4.95 8.55
N LEU A 82 -10.18 -4.79 7.22
CA LEU A 82 -11.13 -5.58 6.44
C LEU A 82 -10.78 -7.07 6.46
N ALA A 83 -9.50 -7.42 6.31
CA ALA A 83 -9.03 -8.79 6.39
C ALA A 83 -9.27 -9.42 7.77
N ALA A 84 -9.25 -8.62 8.83
CA ALA A 84 -9.55 -9.03 10.19
C ALA A 84 -11.06 -9.06 10.52
N GLY A 85 -11.93 -8.72 9.58
CA GLY A 85 -13.39 -8.71 9.76
C GLY A 85 -13.97 -7.43 10.36
N HIS A 86 -13.16 -6.38 10.55
CA HIS A 86 -13.61 -5.08 11.06
C HIS A 86 -14.13 -4.18 9.93
N LEU A 87 -15.19 -4.62 9.25
CA LEU A 87 -15.76 -3.94 8.08
C LEU A 87 -16.09 -2.47 8.35
N ASP A 88 -16.78 -2.17 9.47
CA ASP A 88 -17.20 -0.80 9.78
C ASP A 88 -16.02 0.15 10.03
N LEU A 89 -14.93 -0.35 10.62
CA LEU A 89 -13.72 0.43 10.82
C LEU A 89 -12.95 0.64 9.51
N ALA A 90 -12.87 -0.37 8.66
CA ALA A 90 -12.31 -0.25 7.32
C ALA A 90 -13.09 0.76 6.47
N ARG A 91 -14.44 0.76 6.57
CA ARG A 91 -15.31 1.74 5.90
C ARG A 91 -15.01 3.17 6.32
N ARG A 92 -14.74 3.44 7.60
CA ARG A 92 -14.39 4.80 8.06
C ARG A 92 -13.21 5.37 7.28
N LEU A 93 -12.18 4.56 7.06
CA LEU A 93 -11.00 4.97 6.30
C LEU A 93 -11.32 5.11 4.80
N GLY A 94 -12.04 4.16 4.23
CA GLY A 94 -12.47 4.23 2.83
C GLY A 94 -13.37 5.43 2.53
N ASP A 95 -14.34 5.72 3.39
CA ASP A 95 -15.24 6.88 3.27
C ASP A 95 -14.46 8.20 3.38
N ALA A 96 -13.48 8.25 4.28
CA ALA A 96 -12.61 9.42 4.41
C ALA A 96 -11.76 9.65 3.15
N LEU A 97 -11.17 8.59 2.58
CA LEU A 97 -10.42 8.69 1.32
C LEU A 97 -11.32 9.09 0.14
N ALA A 98 -12.54 8.54 0.06
CA ALA A 98 -13.50 8.92 -0.97
C ALA A 98 -13.94 10.39 -0.82
N THR A 99 -14.11 10.86 0.42
CA THR A 99 -14.39 12.25 0.73
C THR A 99 -13.21 13.15 0.35
N ALA A 100 -11.98 12.76 0.70
CA ALA A 100 -10.77 13.50 0.34
C ALA A 100 -10.60 13.62 -1.19
N GLN A 101 -10.88 12.54 -1.94
CA GLN A 101 -10.89 12.57 -3.40
C GLN A 101 -11.92 13.55 -3.97
N ALA A 102 -13.13 13.56 -3.39
CA ALA A 102 -14.24 14.38 -3.88
C ALA A 102 -14.13 15.86 -3.46
N GLN A 103 -13.54 16.11 -2.28
CA GLN A 103 -13.47 17.42 -1.63
C GLN A 103 -12.04 17.96 -1.54
N ASP A 104 -11.11 17.53 -2.42
CA ASP A 104 -9.80 18.18 -2.50
C ASP A 104 -9.98 19.69 -2.70
N ARG A 105 -9.14 20.52 -2.06
CA ARG A 105 -9.27 21.98 -2.10
C ARG A 105 -9.12 22.57 -3.51
N PHE A 106 -8.44 21.86 -4.41
CA PHE A 106 -8.17 22.29 -5.78
C PHE A 106 -8.54 21.25 -6.84
N TRP A 107 -8.08 20.00 -6.67
CA TRP A 107 -8.21 18.97 -7.70
C TRP A 107 -9.60 18.35 -7.72
N LYS A 108 -10.21 18.28 -8.92
CA LYS A 108 -11.52 17.67 -9.18
C LYS A 108 -11.42 16.57 -10.24
N ASP A 109 -10.22 16.05 -10.45
CA ASP A 109 -9.88 15.15 -11.55
C ASP A 109 -9.82 13.66 -11.18
N GLY A 110 -10.06 13.34 -9.91
CA GLY A 110 -10.10 11.97 -9.41
C GLY A 110 -8.84 11.49 -8.69
N ARG A 111 -7.78 12.33 -8.64
CA ARG A 111 -6.57 12.02 -7.87
C ARG A 111 -6.82 12.03 -6.36
N LEU A 112 -5.89 11.41 -5.63
CA LEU A 112 -5.69 11.64 -4.20
C LEU A 112 -4.25 12.17 -4.01
N ARG A 113 -4.06 13.09 -3.06
CA ARG A 113 -2.73 13.52 -2.65
C ARG A 113 -2.02 12.42 -1.87
N ASN A 114 -0.72 12.57 -1.67
CA ASN A 114 0.04 11.61 -0.85
C ASN A 114 -0.46 11.60 0.59
N ALA A 115 -0.88 12.74 1.13
CA ALA A 115 -1.41 12.85 2.49
C ALA A 115 -2.50 13.90 2.63
N TYR A 116 -3.33 13.70 3.65
CA TYR A 116 -4.33 14.64 4.15
C TYR A 116 -4.16 14.82 5.66
N LYS A 117 -4.83 15.82 6.23
CA LYS A 117 -4.82 16.03 7.67
C LYS A 117 -5.52 14.86 8.38
N SER A 118 -4.88 14.32 9.41
CA SER A 118 -5.43 13.27 10.26
C SER A 118 -6.61 13.74 11.11
N GLY A 119 -7.42 12.79 11.56
CA GLY A 119 -8.61 13.03 12.38
C GLY A 119 -9.91 12.81 11.60
N PRO A 120 -11.06 13.23 12.17
CA PRO A 120 -12.37 13.11 11.53
C PRO A 120 -12.42 13.87 10.21
N SER A 121 -13.13 13.30 9.22
CA SER A 121 -13.40 13.97 7.95
C SER A 121 -14.21 15.26 8.17
N PRO A 122 -13.95 16.31 7.35
CA PRO A 122 -14.75 17.53 7.44
C PRO A 122 -16.21 17.24 7.04
N THR A 123 -17.14 17.87 7.75
CA THR A 123 -18.58 17.79 7.45
C THR A 123 -18.98 18.69 6.27
N SER A 124 -18.15 19.66 5.94
CA SER A 124 -18.33 20.58 4.80
C SER A 124 -17.00 21.19 4.40
N GLY A 125 -16.93 21.74 3.18
CA GLY A 125 -15.74 22.39 2.68
C GLY A 125 -14.68 21.42 2.12
N ALA A 126 -13.48 21.96 1.90
CA ALA A 126 -12.38 21.14 1.38
C ALA A 126 -11.76 20.24 2.45
N TYR A 127 -11.31 19.07 2.03
CA TYR A 127 -10.53 18.19 2.90
C TYR A 127 -9.17 18.85 3.17
N PRO A 128 -8.79 19.09 4.44
CA PRO A 128 -7.58 19.86 4.75
C PRO A 128 -6.33 19.03 4.50
N LEU A 129 -5.24 19.72 4.11
CA LEU A 129 -3.91 19.13 4.04
C LEU A 129 -3.21 19.16 5.41
N PRO A 130 -2.22 18.30 5.63
CA PRO A 130 -1.37 18.39 6.81
C PRO A 130 -0.47 19.61 6.71
N GLY A 131 0.01 20.08 7.84
CA GLY A 131 0.90 21.22 7.89
C GLY A 131 1.13 21.70 9.32
N TRP A 132 1.94 22.74 9.46
CA TRP A 132 2.32 23.32 10.74
C TRP A 132 2.47 24.83 10.69
N TRP A 133 2.40 25.47 11.85
CA TRP A 133 2.72 26.88 11.96
C TRP A 133 4.24 27.06 11.98
N ASN A 134 4.79 27.73 10.97
CA ASN A 134 6.19 28.11 10.94
C ASN A 134 6.34 29.50 11.61
N ALA A 135 6.83 29.52 12.86
CA ALA A 135 6.96 30.75 13.63
C ALA A 135 7.97 31.75 13.02
N THR A 136 9.05 31.25 12.39
CA THR A 136 10.04 32.11 11.74
C THR A 136 9.49 32.80 10.51
N ALA A 137 8.71 32.09 9.70
CA ALA A 137 8.08 32.63 8.50
C ALA A 137 6.71 33.31 8.79
N ALA A 138 6.22 33.22 10.05
CA ALA A 138 4.92 33.72 10.50
C ALA A 138 3.76 33.27 9.59
N ARG A 139 3.77 32.01 9.16
CA ARG A 139 2.75 31.45 8.27
C ARG A 139 2.52 29.97 8.48
N TRP A 140 1.35 29.48 8.02
CA TRP A 140 1.09 28.07 7.83
C TRP A 140 1.97 27.52 6.72
N THR A 141 2.61 26.37 6.97
CA THR A 141 3.51 25.69 6.04
C THR A 141 3.00 24.27 5.80
N GLU A 142 3.08 23.83 4.57
CA GLU A 142 2.73 22.49 4.13
C GLU A 142 3.96 21.85 3.46
N ASP A 143 4.02 20.54 3.44
CA ASP A 143 5.10 19.79 2.80
C ASP A 143 4.75 19.47 1.34
N ALA A 144 5.73 19.65 0.42
CA ALA A 144 5.53 19.47 -1.02
C ALA A 144 5.29 18.00 -1.40
N TYR A 145 5.93 17.04 -0.70
CA TYR A 145 5.70 15.63 -0.94
C TYR A 145 4.30 15.21 -0.46
N GLN A 146 3.88 15.68 0.73
CA GLN A 146 2.55 15.40 1.27
C GLN A 146 1.44 15.96 0.38
N ALA A 147 1.65 17.16 -0.19
CA ALA A 147 0.72 17.84 -1.10
C ALA A 147 0.70 17.22 -2.50
N GLY A 148 1.75 16.51 -2.89
CA GLY A 148 1.88 15.83 -4.19
C GLY A 148 0.93 14.64 -4.35
N THR A 149 1.07 13.94 -5.47
CA THR A 149 0.27 12.74 -5.80
C THR A 149 1.18 11.70 -6.45
N ALA A 150 1.60 10.70 -5.69
CA ALA A 150 2.32 9.56 -6.22
C ALA A 150 1.36 8.53 -6.82
N THR A 151 1.71 7.99 -7.97
CA THR A 151 0.88 7.04 -8.73
C THR A 151 0.59 5.76 -7.91
N GLY A 152 1.57 5.24 -7.16
CA GLY A 152 1.37 4.07 -6.29
C GLY A 152 0.41 4.35 -5.14
N VAL A 153 0.47 5.54 -4.54
CA VAL A 153 -0.47 5.95 -3.48
C VAL A 153 -1.92 5.92 -3.98
N VAL A 154 -2.15 6.38 -5.21
CA VAL A 154 -3.47 6.29 -5.86
C VAL A 154 -3.86 4.82 -6.09
N GLY A 155 -2.91 3.97 -6.49
CA GLY A 155 -3.10 2.51 -6.64
C GLY A 155 -3.57 1.86 -5.33
N TRP A 156 -2.96 2.20 -4.20
CA TRP A 156 -3.35 1.68 -2.88
C TRP A 156 -4.75 2.13 -2.46
N ALA A 157 -5.11 3.38 -2.70
CA ALA A 157 -6.48 3.84 -2.46
C ALA A 157 -7.49 3.06 -3.31
N MET A 158 -7.17 2.79 -4.58
CA MET A 158 -8.00 1.94 -5.45
C MET A 158 -8.16 0.53 -4.88
N LEU A 159 -7.10 -0.10 -4.38
CA LEU A 159 -7.16 -1.43 -3.78
C LEU A 159 -8.13 -1.48 -2.58
N LEU A 160 -8.05 -0.48 -1.68
CA LEU A 160 -9.00 -0.40 -0.56
C LEU A 160 -10.43 -0.18 -1.06
N PHE A 161 -10.67 0.75 -1.98
CA PHE A 161 -12.01 0.98 -2.53
C PHE A 161 -12.59 -0.28 -3.16
N LEU A 162 -11.81 -1.01 -3.93
CA LEU A 162 -12.26 -2.23 -4.59
C LEU A 162 -12.52 -3.38 -3.60
N ALA A 163 -11.72 -3.48 -2.54
CA ALA A 163 -11.96 -4.44 -1.46
C ALA A 163 -13.27 -4.11 -0.70
N LEU A 164 -13.50 -2.84 -0.38
CA LEU A 164 -14.74 -2.37 0.26
C LEU A 164 -15.96 -2.55 -0.65
N ALA A 165 -15.84 -2.24 -1.96
CA ALA A 165 -16.92 -2.44 -2.92
C ALA A 165 -17.39 -3.91 -2.94
N ARG A 166 -16.45 -4.86 -2.89
CA ARG A 166 -16.77 -6.30 -2.82
C ARG A 166 -17.40 -6.70 -1.49
N ALA A 167 -16.91 -6.16 -0.39
CA ALA A 167 -17.39 -6.50 0.95
C ALA A 167 -18.78 -5.91 1.26
N THR A 168 -19.10 -4.75 0.69
CA THR A 168 -20.36 -4.02 0.97
C THR A 168 -21.37 -4.04 -0.16
N SER A 169 -20.95 -4.38 -1.39
CA SER A 169 -21.71 -4.21 -2.63
C SER A 169 -22.06 -2.74 -2.95
N GLU A 170 -21.40 -1.77 -2.30
CA GLU A 170 -21.61 -0.35 -2.53
C GLU A 170 -20.87 0.14 -3.79
N THR A 171 -21.63 0.63 -4.76
CA THR A 171 -21.08 1.13 -6.03
C THR A 171 -20.31 2.45 -5.91
N SER A 172 -20.45 3.16 -4.80
CA SER A 172 -19.71 4.39 -4.49
C SER A 172 -18.19 4.17 -4.49
N TYR A 173 -17.75 3.07 -3.90
CA TYR A 173 -16.33 2.69 -3.89
C TYR A 173 -15.80 2.32 -5.28
N THR A 174 -16.58 1.56 -6.08
CA THR A 174 -16.20 1.27 -7.46
C THR A 174 -16.07 2.56 -8.28
N LYS A 175 -16.99 3.52 -8.09
CA LYS A 175 -16.92 4.83 -8.75
C LYS A 175 -15.69 5.64 -8.29
N ALA A 176 -15.32 5.59 -7.02
CA ALA A 176 -14.11 6.25 -6.51
C ALA A 176 -12.85 5.63 -7.12
N ALA A 177 -12.75 4.30 -7.16
CA ALA A 177 -11.67 3.59 -7.82
C ALA A 177 -11.59 3.92 -9.33
N ALA A 178 -12.73 3.99 -10.02
CA ALA A 178 -12.77 4.32 -11.44
C ALA A 178 -12.27 5.76 -11.71
N ARG A 179 -12.66 6.75 -10.90
CA ARG A 179 -12.14 8.13 -11.04
C ARG A 179 -10.63 8.20 -10.83
N ALA A 180 -10.11 7.46 -9.83
CA ALA A 180 -8.68 7.35 -9.59
C ALA A 180 -7.95 6.69 -10.77
N ALA A 181 -8.49 5.58 -11.29
CA ALA A 181 -7.98 4.90 -12.48
C ALA A 181 -7.94 5.81 -13.70
N ASP A 182 -9.01 6.54 -13.96
CA ASP A 182 -9.10 7.47 -15.09
C ASP A 182 -8.07 8.60 -14.98
N TRP A 183 -7.80 9.09 -13.76
CA TRP A 183 -6.73 10.06 -13.53
C TRP A 183 -5.36 9.46 -13.85
N VAL A 184 -5.04 8.27 -13.33
CA VAL A 184 -3.76 7.58 -13.59
C VAL A 184 -3.54 7.42 -15.10
N ILE A 185 -4.53 6.91 -15.82
CA ILE A 185 -4.46 6.68 -17.27
C ILE A 185 -4.19 7.98 -18.02
N ARG A 186 -4.95 9.04 -17.73
CA ARG A 186 -4.83 10.32 -18.46
C ARG A 186 -3.53 11.06 -18.19
N THR A 187 -2.94 10.91 -17.00
CA THR A 187 -1.89 11.82 -16.54
C THR A 187 -0.53 11.17 -16.35
N THR A 188 -0.47 9.87 -16.07
CA THR A 188 0.79 9.20 -15.73
C THR A 188 1.20 8.11 -16.70
N GLN A 189 0.32 7.67 -17.63
CA GLN A 189 0.68 6.66 -18.62
C GLN A 189 1.84 7.13 -19.51
N VAL A 190 2.80 6.24 -19.70
CA VAL A 190 3.98 6.43 -20.56
C VAL A 190 4.15 5.21 -21.46
N THR A 191 5.15 5.24 -22.34
CA THR A 191 5.39 4.13 -23.28
C THR A 191 5.53 2.78 -22.59
N ALA A 192 6.19 2.74 -21.44
CA ALA A 192 6.36 1.53 -20.63
C ALA A 192 5.86 1.80 -19.21
N GLY A 193 4.62 1.40 -18.91
CA GLY A 193 4.01 1.54 -17.61
C GLY A 193 3.45 2.93 -17.31
N TYR A 194 3.49 3.32 -16.04
CA TYR A 194 2.96 4.58 -15.48
C TYR A 194 4.03 5.27 -14.68
N SER A 195 4.24 6.58 -14.92
CA SER A 195 5.25 7.39 -14.24
C SER A 195 4.90 7.67 -12.77
N GLY A 196 5.87 8.23 -12.03
CA GLY A 196 5.81 8.44 -10.58
C GLY A 196 4.67 9.30 -10.07
N GLY A 197 4.07 10.13 -10.92
CA GLY A 197 3.00 11.05 -10.56
C GLY A 197 3.46 12.50 -10.53
N PHE A 198 3.13 13.22 -9.47
CA PHE A 198 3.39 14.65 -9.35
C PHE A 198 3.87 15.02 -7.95
N LEU A 199 4.84 15.92 -7.88
CA LEU A 199 5.39 16.48 -6.65
C LEU A 199 5.02 17.96 -6.54
N GLY A 200 4.72 18.43 -5.32
CA GLY A 200 4.49 19.84 -5.03
C GLY A 200 3.03 20.27 -5.06
N PHE A 201 2.86 21.56 -5.13
CA PHE A 201 1.60 22.23 -4.86
C PHE A 201 0.84 22.60 -6.14
N GLU A 202 -0.46 22.77 -5.99
CA GLU A 202 -1.30 23.43 -6.99
C GLU A 202 -0.87 24.89 -7.25
N PRO A 203 -1.11 25.44 -8.44
CA PRO A 203 -1.74 24.78 -9.60
C PRO A 203 -0.76 24.01 -10.48
N GLY A 204 0.55 24.07 -10.23
CA GLY A 204 1.60 23.57 -11.11
C GLY A 204 2.57 22.61 -10.44
N PRO A 205 2.13 21.43 -9.97
CA PRO A 205 3.04 20.44 -9.42
C PRO A 205 3.98 19.91 -10.51
N GLU A 206 5.19 19.56 -10.13
CA GLU A 206 6.19 18.98 -11.01
C GLU A 206 5.83 17.51 -11.34
N ARG A 207 5.95 17.14 -12.62
CA ARG A 207 5.75 15.75 -13.04
C ARG A 207 6.99 14.91 -12.72
N LEU A 208 6.79 13.79 -12.03
CA LEU A 208 7.83 12.82 -11.76
C LEU A 208 7.98 11.87 -12.95
N GLY A 209 9.09 11.97 -13.67
CA GLY A 209 9.33 11.24 -14.92
C GLY A 209 9.81 9.79 -14.72
N TRP A 210 10.23 9.41 -13.52
CA TRP A 210 10.66 8.04 -13.22
C TRP A 210 9.47 7.06 -13.25
N VAL A 211 9.76 5.77 -13.46
CA VAL A 211 8.76 4.70 -13.51
C VAL A 211 9.16 3.61 -12.52
N SER A 212 8.35 3.38 -11.49
CA SER A 212 8.63 2.41 -10.42
C SER A 212 8.02 1.04 -10.70
N THR A 213 8.77 -0.01 -10.39
CA THR A 213 8.28 -1.40 -10.39
C THR A 213 7.16 -1.59 -9.38
N GLU A 214 7.31 -1.04 -8.18
CA GLU A 214 6.34 -1.05 -7.10
C GLU A 214 5.01 -0.43 -7.54
N HIS A 215 5.01 0.85 -7.98
CA HIS A 215 3.80 1.55 -8.40
C HIS A 215 3.06 0.85 -9.55
N ASN A 216 3.81 0.31 -10.50
CA ASN A 216 3.21 -0.42 -11.62
C ASN A 216 2.66 -1.78 -11.21
N LEU A 217 3.23 -2.42 -10.19
CA LEU A 217 2.63 -3.61 -9.60
C LEU A 217 1.28 -3.32 -8.97
N ASP A 218 1.20 -2.27 -8.13
CA ASP A 218 -0.04 -1.83 -7.49
C ASP A 218 -1.14 -1.58 -8.51
N LEU A 219 -0.80 -0.82 -9.56
CA LEU A 219 -1.71 -0.51 -10.65
C LEU A 219 -2.12 -1.75 -11.43
N SER A 220 -1.20 -2.69 -11.68
CA SER A 220 -1.52 -3.92 -12.39
C SER A 220 -2.61 -4.73 -11.68
N VAL A 221 -2.54 -4.76 -10.35
CA VAL A 221 -3.53 -5.44 -9.51
C VAL A 221 -4.82 -4.63 -9.43
N ALA A 222 -4.72 -3.33 -9.16
CA ALA A 222 -5.88 -2.45 -9.01
C ALA A 222 -6.71 -2.38 -10.31
N PHE A 223 -6.07 -2.21 -11.46
CA PHE A 223 -6.74 -2.20 -12.77
C PHE A 223 -7.39 -3.56 -13.09
N ALA A 224 -6.70 -4.67 -12.82
CA ALA A 224 -7.28 -6.00 -13.01
C ALA A 224 -8.56 -6.20 -12.17
N GLN A 225 -8.51 -5.79 -10.91
CA GLN A 225 -9.65 -5.86 -9.99
C GLN A 225 -10.80 -4.91 -10.37
N LEU A 226 -10.49 -3.79 -11.03
CA LEU A 226 -11.48 -2.83 -11.54
C LEU A 226 -12.10 -3.27 -12.88
N GLY A 227 -11.58 -4.33 -13.51
CA GLY A 227 -12.05 -4.77 -14.84
C GLY A 227 -11.46 -3.95 -15.99
N ARG A 228 -10.25 -3.44 -15.85
CA ARG A 228 -9.46 -2.70 -16.86
C ARG A 228 -8.29 -3.55 -17.36
N PRO A 229 -8.53 -4.62 -18.15
CA PRO A 229 -7.50 -5.60 -18.50
C PRO A 229 -6.35 -5.04 -19.35
N THR A 230 -6.63 -4.07 -20.22
CA THR A 230 -5.59 -3.43 -21.06
C THR A 230 -4.60 -2.66 -20.22
N GLU A 231 -5.09 -1.84 -19.29
CA GLU A 231 -4.28 -1.03 -18.40
C GLU A 231 -3.52 -1.90 -17.38
N ALA A 232 -4.17 -2.94 -16.88
CA ALA A 232 -3.54 -3.94 -16.03
C ALA A 232 -2.38 -4.66 -16.75
N ALA A 233 -2.59 -5.05 -18.01
CA ALA A 233 -1.55 -5.68 -18.82
C ALA A 233 -0.39 -4.72 -19.11
N HIS A 234 -0.66 -3.44 -19.39
CA HIS A 234 0.36 -2.42 -19.61
C HIS A 234 1.26 -2.24 -18.38
N ALA A 235 0.67 -2.09 -17.20
CA ALA A 235 1.41 -2.00 -15.94
C ALA A 235 2.19 -3.30 -15.64
N ARG A 236 1.56 -4.48 -15.84
CA ARG A 236 2.20 -5.77 -15.61
C ARG A 236 3.36 -6.04 -16.53
N ALA A 237 3.28 -5.63 -17.80
CA ALA A 237 4.36 -5.76 -18.77
C ALA A 237 5.61 -4.99 -18.31
N PHE A 238 5.41 -3.77 -17.75
CA PHE A 238 6.53 -3.02 -17.16
C PHE A 238 7.17 -3.79 -16.00
N VAL A 239 6.36 -4.25 -15.02
CA VAL A 239 6.88 -5.04 -13.89
C VAL A 239 7.67 -6.25 -14.38
N THR A 240 7.16 -6.96 -15.39
CA THR A 240 7.85 -8.14 -15.96
C THR A 240 9.17 -7.76 -16.61
N SER A 241 9.24 -6.61 -17.27
CA SER A 241 10.48 -6.13 -17.92
C SER A 241 11.57 -5.74 -16.93
N MET A 242 11.20 -5.45 -15.68
CA MET A 242 12.16 -5.14 -14.62
C MET A 242 12.76 -6.39 -13.94
N TRP A 243 12.30 -7.58 -14.29
CA TRP A 243 12.90 -8.82 -13.79
C TRP A 243 14.26 -9.08 -14.46
N ASN A 244 15.32 -9.16 -13.65
CA ASN A 244 16.64 -9.58 -14.08
C ASN A 244 16.81 -11.07 -13.74
N ASP A 245 16.70 -11.91 -14.75
CA ASP A 245 16.74 -13.36 -14.57
C ASP A 245 18.14 -13.86 -14.13
N THR A 246 19.20 -13.22 -14.58
CA THR A 246 20.58 -13.57 -14.18
C THR A 246 20.83 -13.25 -12.71
N ALA A 247 20.42 -12.06 -12.26
CA ALA A 247 20.59 -11.66 -10.86
C ALA A 247 19.55 -12.30 -9.94
N GLY A 248 18.40 -12.76 -10.47
CA GLY A 248 17.31 -13.30 -9.67
C GLY A 248 16.59 -12.24 -8.83
N ARG A 249 16.52 -11.00 -9.33
CA ARG A 249 15.88 -9.87 -8.65
C ARG A 249 15.13 -8.96 -9.61
N PHE A 250 14.29 -8.10 -9.08
CA PHE A 250 13.74 -6.97 -9.83
C PHE A 250 14.65 -5.75 -9.73
N MET A 251 14.69 -4.99 -10.82
CA MET A 251 15.15 -3.61 -10.82
C MET A 251 14.06 -2.71 -10.24
N THR A 252 14.44 -1.64 -9.56
CA THR A 252 13.49 -0.74 -8.89
C THR A 252 12.65 0.05 -9.88
N GLY A 253 13.17 0.25 -11.10
CA GLY A 253 12.41 0.88 -12.17
C GLY A 253 13.30 1.57 -13.20
N LEU A 254 12.77 2.66 -13.78
CA LEU A 254 13.49 3.55 -14.68
C LEU A 254 13.65 4.94 -14.07
N ARG A 255 14.80 5.54 -14.29
CA ARG A 255 15.07 6.97 -14.02
C ARG A 255 14.36 7.85 -15.05
N PRO A 256 14.24 9.18 -14.83
CA PRO A 256 13.59 10.07 -15.79
C PRO A 256 14.22 10.09 -17.19
N ASP A 257 15.50 9.79 -17.29
CA ASP A 257 16.24 9.67 -18.56
C ASP A 257 16.05 8.31 -19.28
N GLY A 258 15.28 7.40 -18.68
CA GLY A 258 15.02 6.06 -19.17
C GLY A 258 16.09 5.01 -18.79
N ALA A 259 17.14 5.39 -18.08
CA ALA A 259 18.12 4.45 -17.57
C ALA A 259 17.51 3.57 -16.46
N ILE A 260 18.00 2.34 -16.33
CA ILE A 260 17.60 1.45 -15.24
C ILE A 260 17.97 2.08 -13.89
N ASN A 261 17.00 2.11 -12.97
CA ASN A 261 17.26 2.35 -11.57
C ASN A 261 17.54 1.01 -10.90
N ASP A 262 18.79 0.74 -10.59
CA ASP A 262 19.29 -0.48 -9.99
C ASP A 262 19.50 -0.38 -8.47
N THR A 263 19.23 0.77 -7.85
CA THR A 263 19.18 0.93 -6.38
C THR A 263 18.24 -0.13 -5.83
N PRO A 264 18.69 -1.04 -4.97
CA PRO A 264 17.84 -2.10 -4.47
C PRO A 264 16.71 -1.55 -3.60
N ALA A 265 15.51 -2.10 -3.81
CA ALA A 265 14.36 -1.82 -2.97
C ALA A 265 13.65 -3.14 -2.62
N VAL A 266 13.38 -3.36 -1.34
CA VAL A 266 12.76 -4.60 -0.85
C VAL A 266 11.35 -4.78 -1.39
N ASP A 267 10.56 -3.71 -1.46
CA ASP A 267 9.20 -3.71 -2.00
C ASP A 267 9.16 -4.15 -3.46
N ALA A 268 10.02 -3.58 -4.31
CA ALA A 268 10.14 -3.97 -5.72
C ALA A 268 10.46 -5.47 -5.89
N ASN A 269 11.10 -6.10 -4.89
CA ASN A 269 11.48 -7.50 -4.94
C ASN A 269 10.46 -8.46 -4.30
N LEU A 270 9.79 -8.05 -3.22
CA LEU A 270 8.89 -8.93 -2.47
C LEU A 270 7.42 -8.77 -2.86
N TRP A 271 6.94 -7.57 -3.19
CA TRP A 271 5.54 -7.36 -3.56
C TRP A 271 5.10 -8.12 -4.80
N PRO A 272 5.92 -8.29 -5.86
CA PRO A 272 5.54 -9.14 -6.99
C PRO A 272 5.19 -10.58 -6.62
N LEU A 273 5.76 -11.10 -5.50
CA LEU A 273 5.46 -12.43 -4.97
C LEU A 273 4.12 -12.50 -4.23
N LEU A 274 3.69 -11.36 -3.68
CA LEU A 274 2.43 -11.24 -2.93
C LEU A 274 1.23 -10.98 -3.84
N ALA A 275 1.48 -10.45 -5.04
CA ALA A 275 0.45 -10.19 -6.04
C ALA A 275 -0.14 -11.50 -6.62
N PRO A 276 -1.32 -11.45 -7.25
CA PRO A 276 -1.85 -12.61 -7.98
C PRO A 276 -0.93 -13.06 -9.12
N ASN A 277 -0.80 -14.39 -9.27
CA ASN A 277 -0.08 -15.03 -10.39
C ASN A 277 1.38 -14.56 -10.56
N PRO A 278 2.26 -14.72 -9.55
CA PRO A 278 3.68 -14.45 -9.70
C PRO A 278 4.29 -15.42 -10.72
N ALA A 279 5.26 -14.97 -11.52
CA ALA A 279 5.94 -15.86 -12.44
C ALA A 279 6.80 -16.89 -11.67
N PRO A 280 6.97 -18.12 -12.19
CA PRO A 280 7.67 -19.20 -11.48
C PRO A 280 9.12 -18.88 -11.09
N ALA A 281 9.79 -17.99 -11.81
CA ALA A 281 11.17 -17.57 -11.53
C ALA A 281 11.29 -16.54 -10.38
N TRP A 282 10.23 -15.76 -10.12
CA TRP A 282 10.27 -14.62 -9.21
C TRP A 282 10.58 -14.96 -7.74
N PRO A 283 10.19 -16.13 -7.18
CA PRO A 283 10.58 -16.50 -5.82
C PRO A 283 12.10 -16.49 -5.55
N ARG A 284 12.95 -16.50 -6.60
CA ARG A 284 14.40 -16.33 -6.43
C ARG A 284 14.77 -14.97 -5.80
N ALA A 285 13.91 -13.96 -5.93
CA ALA A 285 14.11 -12.67 -5.30
C ALA A 285 14.23 -12.76 -3.78
N ILE A 286 13.59 -13.73 -3.13
CA ILE A 286 13.71 -13.96 -1.68
C ILE A 286 15.19 -14.25 -1.31
N GLY A 287 15.84 -15.14 -2.06
CA GLY A 287 17.24 -15.48 -1.84
C GLY A 287 18.16 -14.27 -2.04
N TRP A 288 17.87 -13.47 -3.08
CA TRP A 288 18.61 -12.25 -3.34
C TRP A 288 18.45 -11.22 -2.21
N VAL A 289 17.21 -10.96 -1.77
CA VAL A 289 16.90 -10.02 -0.66
C VAL A 289 17.63 -10.46 0.61
N LEU A 290 17.56 -11.73 0.98
CA LEU A 290 18.24 -12.24 2.18
C LEU A 290 19.76 -12.06 2.11
N ALA A 291 20.35 -12.29 0.94
CA ALA A 291 21.79 -12.18 0.74
C ALA A 291 22.29 -10.73 0.76
N HIS A 292 21.49 -9.76 0.28
CA HIS A 292 21.94 -8.38 0.07
C HIS A 292 21.32 -7.38 1.06
N GLN A 293 20.08 -7.60 1.49
CA GLN A 293 19.31 -6.69 2.35
C GLN A 293 19.00 -7.30 3.73
N GLY A 294 19.40 -8.55 3.98
CA GLY A 294 19.21 -9.23 5.26
C GLY A 294 20.03 -8.62 6.41
N VAL A 295 19.42 -8.35 7.57
CA VAL A 295 20.05 -7.74 8.75
C VAL A 295 19.83 -8.62 9.98
N PRO A 296 20.87 -9.08 10.68
CA PRO A 296 22.28 -9.08 10.26
C PRO A 296 22.53 -10.05 9.08
N PRO A 297 23.60 -9.86 8.30
CA PRO A 297 23.80 -10.59 7.04
C PRO A 297 23.77 -12.13 7.14
N ASN A 298 24.40 -12.69 8.17
CA ASN A 298 24.55 -14.15 8.30
C ASN A 298 23.38 -14.86 8.99
N ALA A 299 22.48 -14.10 9.63
CA ALA A 299 21.33 -14.64 10.35
C ALA A 299 20.17 -13.62 10.36
N PRO A 300 19.60 -13.27 9.19
CA PRO A 300 18.67 -12.16 9.09
C PRO A 300 17.50 -12.29 10.07
N ALA A 301 17.36 -11.30 10.95
CA ALA A 301 16.20 -11.12 11.82
C ALA A 301 15.14 -10.24 11.16
N GLY A 302 15.52 -9.50 10.11
CA GLY A 302 14.70 -8.67 9.27
C GLY A 302 15.44 -8.28 8.01
N VAL A 303 14.91 -7.33 7.27
CA VAL A 303 15.52 -6.78 6.07
C VAL A 303 15.61 -5.28 6.14
N ASP A 304 16.61 -4.71 5.51
CA ASP A 304 16.72 -3.30 5.25
C ASP A 304 15.91 -2.92 4.01
N PHE A 305 15.70 -1.63 3.80
CA PHE A 305 15.06 -1.13 2.58
C PHE A 305 15.94 -1.38 1.35
N ASN A 306 17.22 -1.04 1.46
CA ASN A 306 18.24 -1.21 0.42
C ASN A 306 19.35 -2.18 0.86
N ASP A 307 20.53 -2.15 0.22
CA ASP A 307 21.65 -3.07 0.48
C ASP A 307 22.76 -2.48 1.34
N ASP A 308 22.61 -1.27 1.90
CA ASP A 308 23.59 -0.69 2.82
C ASP A 308 23.53 -1.30 4.23
N ARG A 309 22.37 -1.90 4.59
CA ARG A 309 22.14 -2.64 5.83
C ARG A 309 22.35 -1.81 7.09
N ASP A 310 21.96 -0.56 7.03
CA ASP A 310 22.09 0.38 8.16
C ASP A 310 21.07 0.13 9.27
N GLY A 311 19.99 -0.63 8.99
CA GLY A 311 18.99 -0.99 9.96
C GLY A 311 18.00 -2.06 9.49
N ILE A 312 16.98 -2.34 10.31
CA ILE A 312 15.84 -3.16 9.89
C ILE A 312 14.69 -2.23 9.55
N TRP A 313 14.21 -2.32 8.32
CA TRP A 313 12.95 -1.72 7.89
C TRP A 313 11.79 -2.66 8.23
N LEU A 314 10.92 -2.24 9.17
CA LEU A 314 9.95 -3.15 9.75
C LEU A 314 8.82 -3.50 8.79
N GLU A 315 8.47 -2.60 7.89
CA GLU A 315 7.48 -2.84 6.86
C GLU A 315 7.97 -3.89 5.85
N GLY A 316 9.20 -3.76 5.35
CA GLY A 316 9.84 -4.76 4.48
C GLY A 316 10.01 -6.12 5.16
N THR A 317 10.24 -6.13 6.47
CA THR A 317 10.30 -7.36 7.27
C THR A 317 8.93 -8.06 7.31
N ALA A 318 7.82 -7.31 7.33
CA ALA A 318 6.48 -7.88 7.22
C ALA A 318 6.20 -8.43 5.82
N TYR A 319 6.72 -7.81 4.75
CA TYR A 319 6.65 -8.36 3.39
C TYR A 319 7.35 -9.71 3.30
N LEU A 320 8.55 -9.81 3.88
CA LEU A 320 9.30 -11.06 3.91
C LEU A 320 8.55 -12.15 4.69
N ALA A 321 7.89 -11.80 5.80
CA ALA A 321 7.06 -12.75 6.56
C ALA A 321 5.90 -13.32 5.73
N LEU A 322 5.37 -12.54 4.78
CA LEU A 322 4.32 -13.00 3.86
C LEU A 322 4.89 -13.79 2.68
N ALA A 323 6.02 -13.35 2.11
CA ALA A 323 6.61 -13.92 0.92
C ALA A 323 7.37 -15.23 1.18
N ALA A 324 7.92 -15.41 2.41
CA ALA A 324 8.74 -16.55 2.81
C ALA A 324 8.15 -17.27 4.02
N PRO A 325 7.23 -18.24 3.83
CA PRO A 325 6.53 -18.93 4.92
C PRO A 325 7.47 -19.56 5.96
N ASP A 326 8.61 -20.09 5.52
CA ASP A 326 9.60 -20.73 6.40
C ASP A 326 10.27 -19.72 7.36
N LEU A 327 10.31 -18.44 6.99
CA LEU A 327 10.87 -17.35 7.81
C LEU A 327 9.80 -16.61 8.62
N LYS A 328 8.52 -16.87 8.37
CA LYS A 328 7.40 -16.11 8.92
C LYS A 328 7.51 -15.91 10.43
N GLN A 329 7.68 -16.97 11.20
CA GLN A 329 7.69 -16.90 12.66
C GLN A 329 8.86 -16.04 13.18
N ARG A 330 10.00 -16.14 12.52
CA ARG A 330 11.19 -15.35 12.88
C ARG A 330 10.96 -13.86 12.58
N MET A 331 10.41 -13.52 11.43
CA MET A 331 10.10 -12.13 11.07
C MET A 331 9.02 -11.55 12.01
N LEU A 332 7.99 -12.32 12.32
CA LEU A 332 6.96 -11.90 13.28
C LEU A 332 7.54 -11.69 14.70
N ALA A 333 8.54 -12.47 15.13
CA ALA A 333 9.22 -12.25 16.41
C ALA A 333 9.94 -10.89 16.42
N THR A 334 10.61 -10.52 15.33
CA THR A 334 11.25 -9.20 15.19
C THR A 334 10.22 -8.08 15.23
N LEU A 335 9.11 -8.20 14.48
CA LEU A 335 8.04 -7.20 14.49
C LEU A 335 7.45 -7.00 15.89
N ARG A 336 7.27 -8.08 16.67
CA ARG A 336 6.82 -7.98 18.07
C ARG A 336 7.84 -7.27 18.94
N ALA A 337 9.12 -7.59 18.81
CA ALA A 337 10.21 -6.93 19.55
C ALA A 337 10.36 -5.45 19.18
N GLN A 338 9.91 -5.08 18.00
CA GLN A 338 9.91 -3.70 17.47
C GLN A 338 8.51 -3.06 17.50
N THR A 339 7.67 -3.47 18.43
CA THR A 339 6.38 -2.83 18.69
C THR A 339 6.52 -1.84 19.85
N ALA A 340 6.04 -0.62 19.64
CA ALA A 340 6.03 0.43 20.64
C ALA A 340 4.98 0.16 21.74
N PRO A 341 5.09 0.79 22.92
CA PRO A 341 4.09 0.66 23.99
C PRO A 341 2.66 1.05 23.56
N SER A 342 2.53 1.88 22.53
CA SER A 342 1.26 2.27 21.91
C SER A 342 0.60 1.16 21.09
N GLY A 343 1.31 0.04 20.84
CA GLY A 343 0.88 -1.06 20.01
C GLY A 343 1.20 -0.92 18.53
N LEU A 344 1.74 0.22 18.07
CA LEU A 344 2.22 0.38 16.71
C LEU A 344 3.65 -0.17 16.56
N VAL A 345 3.95 -0.73 15.41
CA VAL A 345 5.29 -1.14 15.01
C VAL A 345 6.11 0.11 14.65
N TRP A 346 7.38 0.16 15.07
CA TRP A 346 8.31 1.22 14.64
C TRP A 346 8.52 1.14 13.11
N ALA A 347 8.74 2.28 12.43
CA ALA A 347 9.05 2.27 11.01
C ALA A 347 10.43 1.66 10.74
N SER A 348 11.40 1.93 11.62
CA SER A 348 12.75 1.36 11.53
C SER A 348 13.31 0.96 12.90
N SER A 349 14.32 0.07 12.90
CA SER A 349 15.00 -0.35 14.13
C SER A 349 16.04 0.66 14.60
N VAL A 350 16.45 1.61 13.75
CA VAL A 350 17.47 2.63 13.98
C VAL A 350 16.85 4.03 13.96
N PRO A 351 17.49 5.04 14.55
CA PRO A 351 16.93 6.40 14.59
C PRO A 351 16.54 6.97 13.23
N GLN A 352 17.32 6.68 12.20
CA GLN A 352 17.12 7.07 10.81
C GLN A 352 17.69 5.95 9.93
N LEU A 353 16.90 5.47 8.98
CA LEU A 353 17.24 4.43 8.03
C LEU A 353 17.20 5.02 6.64
N THR A 354 18.23 4.76 5.81
CA THR A 354 18.36 5.26 4.45
C THR A 354 17.62 4.38 3.45
N THR A 355 17.20 4.95 2.32
CA THR A 355 16.58 4.17 1.24
C THR A 355 17.40 4.17 -0.04
N GLY A 356 18.30 5.14 -0.19
CA GLY A 356 19.03 5.37 -1.43
C GLY A 356 18.14 5.91 -2.55
N LEU A 357 16.89 6.28 -2.25
CA LEU A 357 15.92 6.82 -3.21
C LEU A 357 15.62 8.29 -2.90
N SER A 358 15.58 9.12 -3.92
CA SER A 358 15.19 10.53 -3.78
C SER A 358 13.67 10.67 -3.78
N THR A 359 13.15 11.62 -2.98
CA THR A 359 11.76 12.07 -3.04
C THR A 359 11.46 12.88 -4.31
N GLY A 360 12.48 13.32 -5.03
CA GLY A 360 12.38 14.27 -6.13
C GLY A 360 12.35 15.75 -5.68
N LEU A 361 12.46 16.03 -4.37
CA LEU A 361 12.53 17.42 -3.86
C LEU A 361 13.89 18.06 -4.13
N THR A 362 14.96 17.28 -4.05
CA THR A 362 16.33 17.65 -4.47
C THR A 362 17.00 16.39 -5.01
N ASP A 363 17.93 16.54 -5.95
CA ASP A 363 18.61 15.41 -6.59
C ASP A 363 19.43 14.55 -5.60
N ASP A 364 19.82 15.12 -4.48
CA ASP A 364 20.68 14.50 -3.46
C ASP A 364 19.93 14.11 -2.17
N ALA A 365 18.62 14.36 -2.08
CA ALA A 365 17.88 14.07 -0.84
C ALA A 365 17.41 12.62 -0.82
N ASP A 366 17.97 11.83 0.10
CA ASP A 366 17.48 10.50 0.40
C ASP A 366 16.12 10.56 1.11
N PHE A 367 15.25 9.61 0.84
CA PHE A 367 14.03 9.38 1.59
C PHE A 367 14.36 8.51 2.81
N PHE A 368 14.12 9.05 4.02
CA PHE A 368 14.47 8.36 5.27
C PHE A 368 13.25 7.78 5.97
N TYR A 369 13.42 6.59 6.57
CA TYR A 369 12.51 6.10 7.59
C TYR A 369 13.06 6.40 8.99
N TYR A 370 12.29 7.14 9.77
CA TYR A 370 12.66 7.49 11.14
C TYR A 370 12.06 6.49 12.13
N ARG A 371 12.77 6.22 13.23
CA ARG A 371 12.27 5.37 14.32
C ARG A 371 11.11 6.07 15.04
N ARG A 372 9.94 6.00 14.46
CA ARG A 372 8.67 6.44 15.01
C ARG A 372 7.64 5.32 14.89
N PRO A 373 6.68 5.16 15.85
CA PRO A 373 5.57 4.23 15.70
C PRO A 373 4.79 4.58 14.43
N HIS A 374 4.56 3.60 13.56
CA HIS A 374 4.14 3.84 12.19
C HIS A 374 2.91 3.02 11.83
N LEU A 375 1.91 3.67 11.22
CA LEU A 375 0.66 3.05 10.81
C LEU A 375 0.86 2.00 9.71
N GLY A 376 1.63 2.34 8.67
CA GLY A 376 1.91 1.44 7.55
C GLY A 376 2.60 0.16 7.99
N ALA A 377 3.70 0.27 8.75
CA ALA A 377 4.42 -0.90 9.30
C ALA A 377 3.51 -1.77 10.17
N THR A 378 2.59 -1.16 10.94
CA THR A 378 1.63 -1.88 11.78
C THR A 378 0.57 -2.60 10.94
N ALA A 379 0.08 -1.97 9.88
CA ALA A 379 -0.87 -2.56 8.95
C ALA A 379 -0.28 -3.81 8.27
N TRP A 380 0.95 -3.72 7.80
CA TRP A 380 1.64 -4.85 7.20
C TRP A 380 1.98 -5.95 8.21
N ALA A 381 2.38 -5.59 9.43
CA ALA A 381 2.59 -6.57 10.49
C ALA A 381 1.29 -7.33 10.83
N ALA A 382 0.15 -6.65 10.86
CA ALA A 382 -1.16 -7.26 11.05
C ALA A 382 -1.51 -8.22 9.90
N LEU A 383 -1.33 -7.79 8.65
CA LEU A 383 -1.53 -8.63 7.46
C LEU A 383 -0.60 -9.86 7.47
N ALA A 384 0.68 -9.67 7.80
CA ALA A 384 1.65 -10.75 7.93
C ALA A 384 1.28 -11.74 9.03
N GLY A 385 0.85 -11.25 10.19
CA GLY A 385 0.35 -12.07 11.28
C GLY A 385 -0.80 -12.97 10.86
N MET A 386 -1.77 -12.42 10.13
CA MET A 386 -2.91 -13.14 9.56
C MET A 386 -2.54 -14.03 8.36
N GLY A 387 -1.40 -13.81 7.71
CA GLY A 387 -1.01 -14.50 6.48
C GLY A 387 -1.82 -14.07 5.27
N VAL A 388 -2.24 -12.82 5.21
CA VAL A 388 -3.08 -12.27 4.16
C VAL A 388 -2.31 -11.23 3.35
N SER A 389 -2.19 -11.45 2.04
CA SER A 389 -1.65 -10.42 1.14
C SER A 389 -2.70 -9.32 0.92
N PRO A 390 -2.33 -8.02 1.03
CA PRO A 390 -3.25 -6.91 0.76
C PRO A 390 -3.77 -6.91 -0.68
N PHE A 391 -2.97 -7.39 -1.63
CA PHE A 391 -3.35 -7.52 -3.05
C PHE A 391 -4.48 -8.54 -3.30
N ARG A 392 -4.84 -9.33 -2.29
CA ARG A 392 -5.86 -10.39 -2.36
C ARG A 392 -7.04 -10.17 -1.42
N VAL A 393 -7.05 -9.08 -0.65
CA VAL A 393 -8.16 -8.78 0.27
C VAL A 393 -9.46 -8.61 -0.51
N GLY A 394 -10.49 -9.33 -0.08
CA GLY A 394 -11.81 -9.34 -0.73
C GLY A 394 -11.88 -10.13 -2.04
N LEU A 395 -10.81 -10.81 -2.49
CA LEU A 395 -10.89 -11.78 -3.58
C LEU A 395 -11.28 -13.16 -3.03
N ALA A 396 -12.04 -13.94 -3.82
CA ALA A 396 -12.28 -15.33 -3.52
C ALA A 396 -10.94 -16.08 -3.44
N ARG A 397 -10.84 -16.99 -2.45
CA ARG A 397 -9.67 -17.87 -2.29
C ARG A 397 -9.65 -18.95 -3.35
#